data_56d9ff3d7629eb8a15b77846d22204dc
#
_entry.id   56d9ff3d7629eb8a15b77846d22204dc
#
_cell.length_a   1.000
_cell.length_b   1.000
_cell.length_c   1.000
_cell.angle_alpha   90.00
_cell.angle_beta   90.00
_cell.angle_gamma   90.00
#
_symmetry.space_group_name_H-M   'P 1'
#
loop_
_entity.id
_entity.type
_entity.pdbx_description
1 polymer ?
#
loop_
_entity_poly.entity_id
_entity_poly.type
_entity_poly.pdbx_seq_one_letter_code
_entity_poly.pdbx_strand_id
1 'polypeptide(L)'
;DKVVDEGQAAEHHAIIITDTYPEGLNREEMQLYMMIIGRMLEAFMPACRAEYTTVDAVCAARNFRCHACRIIEKGWFGIFERESVIAGREYGLSPIPQLENGETAAVTGCSLIHRKDLPVSAYTDAELITYMDTAGLGTPATRTGILQTLIDRKYVRYSGKYIIPTRKGLYIYETVRNMKIAGTALTSGWEAQLARMERGKLTQEEFMKGVLKLSGEVTEDIFRKCER
;
A
#
# COMPACT_ATOMS: atom_id res chain seq x y z
N ASP A 1 -17.70 12.88 12.53
CA ASP A 1 -16.55 12.72 13.46
C ASP A 1 -15.48 11.71 12.99
N LYS A 2 -15.73 10.90 11.96
CA LYS A 2 -14.71 9.99 11.39
C LYS A 2 -13.94 10.59 10.19
N VAL A 3 -14.39 11.69 9.66
CA VAL A 3 -13.87 12.30 8.43
C VAL A 3 -12.96 13.49 8.73
N VAL A 4 -13.16 14.14 9.88
CA VAL A 4 -12.37 15.29 10.31
C VAL A 4 -11.52 14.89 11.50
N ASP A 5 -10.20 14.93 11.33
CA ASP A 5 -9.21 14.66 12.38
C ASP A 5 -8.15 15.78 12.37
N GLU A 6 -8.33 16.74 13.27
CA GLU A 6 -7.41 17.88 13.39
C GLU A 6 -5.98 17.45 13.80
N GLY A 7 -5.86 16.31 14.49
CA GLY A 7 -4.56 15.77 14.92
C GLY A 7 -3.73 15.19 13.79
N GLN A 8 -4.36 14.82 12.67
CA GLN A 8 -3.69 14.27 11.48
C GLN A 8 -3.51 15.29 10.35
N ALA A 9 -4.11 16.48 10.45
CA ALA A 9 -3.98 17.55 9.47
C ALA A 9 -2.73 18.42 9.70
N ALA A 10 -1.58 17.81 10.04
CA ALA A 10 -0.40 18.54 10.50
C ALA A 10 0.28 19.37 9.39
N GLU A 11 0.39 18.85 8.16
CA GLU A 11 1.11 19.52 7.07
C GLU A 11 0.19 19.92 5.90
N HIS A 12 -0.83 19.13 5.61
CA HIS A 12 -1.74 19.33 4.48
C HIS A 12 -3.18 19.06 4.88
N HIS A 13 -4.08 19.94 4.47
CA HIS A 13 -5.51 19.65 4.54
C HIS A 13 -5.93 18.65 3.45
N ALA A 14 -7.10 18.07 3.59
CA ALA A 14 -7.69 17.21 2.57
C ALA A 14 -7.90 17.96 1.25
N ILE A 15 -7.76 17.24 0.14
CA ILE A 15 -8.15 17.77 -1.18
C ILE A 15 -9.67 17.65 -1.27
N ILE A 16 -10.33 18.81 -1.36
CA ILE A 16 -11.78 18.93 -1.47
C ILE A 16 -12.14 19.78 -2.70
N ILE A 17 -13.34 19.58 -3.21
CA ILE A 17 -13.88 20.48 -4.24
C ILE A 17 -14.32 21.80 -3.62
N THR A 18 -14.27 22.87 -4.40
CA THR A 18 -14.81 24.18 -4.06
C THR A 18 -16.24 24.31 -4.56
N ASP A 19 -16.90 25.40 -4.23
CA ASP A 19 -18.22 25.80 -4.74
C ASP A 19 -18.19 26.32 -6.19
N THR A 20 -17.00 26.48 -6.76
CA THR A 20 -16.82 26.92 -8.14
C THR A 20 -16.86 25.74 -9.10
N TYR A 21 -17.79 25.76 -10.06
CA TYR A 21 -17.85 24.74 -11.09
C TYR A 21 -16.63 24.84 -12.02
N PRO A 22 -15.94 23.73 -12.33
CA PRO A 22 -14.76 23.76 -13.18
C PRO A 22 -15.16 24.02 -14.64
N GLU A 23 -14.54 25.03 -15.26
CA GLU A 23 -14.71 25.34 -16.68
C GLU A 23 -13.44 24.99 -17.45
N GLY A 24 -13.60 24.54 -18.70
CA GLY A 24 -12.49 24.36 -19.64
C GLY A 24 -11.60 23.15 -19.37
N LEU A 25 -12.00 22.21 -18.51
CA LEU A 25 -11.24 20.99 -18.27
C LEU A 25 -11.21 20.08 -19.51
N ASN A 26 -10.03 19.55 -19.83
CA ASN A 26 -9.93 18.46 -20.80
C ASN A 26 -10.46 17.14 -20.21
N ARG A 27 -10.48 16.08 -21.01
CA ARG A 27 -11.03 14.77 -20.61
C ARG A 27 -10.31 14.17 -19.40
N GLU A 28 -9.00 14.27 -19.34
CA GLU A 28 -8.19 13.67 -18.27
C GLU A 28 -8.34 14.46 -16.97
N GLU A 29 -8.35 15.78 -17.05
CA GLU A 29 -8.61 16.69 -15.94
C GLU A 29 -10.01 16.48 -15.36
N MET A 30 -11.03 16.31 -16.21
CA MET A 30 -12.38 15.99 -15.76
C MET A 30 -12.45 14.63 -15.06
N GLN A 31 -11.74 13.61 -15.57
CA GLN A 31 -11.68 12.32 -14.90
C GLN A 31 -11.04 12.43 -13.50
N LEU A 32 -9.94 13.16 -13.37
CA LEU A 32 -9.30 13.40 -12.07
C LEU A 32 -10.23 14.16 -11.13
N TYR A 33 -10.89 15.19 -11.61
CA TYR A 33 -11.86 15.97 -10.84
C TYR A 33 -13.01 15.08 -10.32
N MET A 34 -13.57 14.23 -11.18
CA MET A 34 -14.61 13.26 -10.79
C MET A 34 -14.13 12.23 -9.77
N MET A 35 -12.86 11.82 -9.86
CA MET A 35 -12.25 10.93 -8.86
C MET A 35 -12.14 11.63 -7.50
N ILE A 36 -11.75 12.90 -7.46
CA ILE A 36 -11.68 13.69 -6.22
C ILE A 36 -13.07 13.83 -5.60
N ILE A 37 -14.08 14.20 -6.40
CA ILE A 37 -15.48 14.26 -5.95
C ILE A 37 -15.91 12.91 -5.37
N GLY A 38 -15.69 11.83 -6.11
CA GLY A 38 -16.09 10.50 -5.69
C GLY A 38 -15.42 10.10 -4.37
N ARG A 39 -14.13 10.37 -4.19
CA ARG A 39 -13.43 10.11 -2.92
C ARG A 39 -13.97 10.95 -1.76
N MET A 40 -14.27 12.21 -2.01
CA MET A 40 -14.89 13.06 -1.01
C MET A 40 -16.28 12.53 -0.61
N LEU A 41 -17.11 12.15 -1.59
CA LEU A 41 -18.44 11.58 -1.31
C LEU A 41 -18.32 10.24 -0.54
N GLU A 42 -17.42 9.33 -0.94
CA GLU A 42 -17.17 8.07 -0.19
C GLU A 42 -16.91 8.32 1.30
N ALA A 43 -16.16 9.37 1.64
CA ALA A 43 -15.81 9.70 3.02
C ALA A 43 -17.03 10.09 3.87
N PHE A 44 -18.06 10.71 3.26
CA PHE A 44 -19.26 11.15 3.96
C PHE A 44 -20.43 10.17 3.85
N MET A 45 -20.34 9.15 2.99
CA MET A 45 -21.40 8.16 2.81
C MET A 45 -21.47 7.20 4.00
N PRO A 46 -22.65 6.57 4.22
CA PRO A 46 -22.79 5.48 5.20
C PRO A 46 -21.81 4.34 4.93
N ALA A 47 -21.55 3.55 5.97
CA ALA A 47 -20.70 2.36 5.83
C ALA A 47 -21.30 1.36 4.83
N CYS A 48 -20.44 0.74 4.02
CA CYS A 48 -20.80 -0.43 3.25
C CYS A 48 -20.96 -1.62 4.21
N ARG A 49 -22.07 -2.37 4.08
CA ARG A 49 -22.30 -3.61 4.82
C ARG A 49 -22.22 -4.79 3.87
N ALA A 50 -21.33 -5.71 4.16
CA ALA A 50 -21.12 -6.91 3.36
C ALA A 50 -21.19 -8.15 4.26
N GLU A 51 -21.74 -9.22 3.73
CA GLU A 51 -21.79 -10.53 4.33
C GLU A 51 -20.73 -11.40 3.68
N TYR A 52 -19.86 -11.99 4.50
CA TYR A 52 -18.84 -12.93 4.05
C TYR A 52 -19.22 -14.34 4.45
N THR A 53 -19.32 -15.22 3.45
CA THR A 53 -19.68 -16.62 3.64
C THR A 53 -18.51 -17.51 3.28
N THR A 54 -18.15 -18.43 4.18
CA THR A 54 -17.19 -19.50 3.90
C THR A 54 -17.91 -20.82 3.98
N VAL A 55 -17.76 -21.64 2.94
CA VAL A 55 -18.35 -22.98 2.87
C VAL A 55 -17.22 -23.99 2.80
N ASP A 56 -17.19 -24.91 3.74
CA ASP A 56 -16.33 -26.08 3.75
C ASP A 56 -17.13 -27.31 3.35
N ALA A 57 -16.74 -27.98 2.29
CA ALA A 57 -17.39 -29.18 1.76
C ALA A 57 -16.39 -30.35 1.70
N VAL A 58 -16.90 -31.56 1.88
CA VAL A 58 -16.12 -32.79 1.76
C VAL A 58 -16.65 -33.60 0.57
N CYS A 59 -15.80 -33.95 -0.37
CA CYS A 59 -16.13 -34.81 -1.50
C CYS A 59 -14.99 -35.83 -1.71
N ALA A 60 -15.32 -37.13 -1.79
CA ALA A 60 -14.34 -38.20 -1.97
C ALA A 60 -13.13 -38.12 -1.02
N ALA A 61 -13.40 -37.89 0.27
CA ALA A 61 -12.39 -37.70 1.34
C ALA A 61 -11.43 -36.50 1.11
N ARG A 62 -11.80 -35.53 0.30
CA ARG A 62 -11.05 -34.29 0.10
C ARG A 62 -11.88 -33.10 0.55
N ASN A 63 -11.19 -32.13 1.12
CA ASN A 63 -11.79 -30.88 1.59
C ASN A 63 -11.75 -29.83 0.48
N PHE A 64 -12.88 -29.17 0.27
CA PHE A 64 -13.05 -28.05 -0.63
C PHE A 64 -13.49 -26.85 0.18
N ARG A 65 -12.94 -25.68 -0.10
CA ARG A 65 -13.33 -24.42 0.56
C ARG A 65 -13.73 -23.41 -0.50
N CYS A 66 -14.86 -22.77 -0.28
CA CYS A 66 -15.37 -21.69 -1.12
C CYS A 66 -15.59 -20.44 -0.26
N HIS A 67 -15.24 -19.30 -0.80
CA HIS A 67 -15.48 -18.00 -0.18
C HIS A 67 -16.36 -17.15 -1.07
N ALA A 68 -17.36 -16.51 -0.50
CA ALA A 68 -18.20 -15.54 -1.19
C ALA A 68 -18.43 -14.30 -0.35
N CYS A 69 -18.72 -13.20 -1.03
CA CYS A 69 -19.10 -11.94 -0.43
C CYS A 69 -20.36 -11.42 -1.09
N ARG A 70 -21.34 -11.01 -0.29
CA ARG A 70 -22.56 -10.36 -0.75
C ARG A 70 -22.69 -8.99 -0.11
N ILE A 71 -22.87 -7.96 -0.94
CA ILE A 71 -23.10 -6.60 -0.46
C ILE A 71 -24.58 -6.49 -0.07
N ILE A 72 -24.83 -6.16 1.20
CA ILE A 72 -26.18 -5.98 1.77
C ILE A 72 -26.61 -4.52 1.61
N GLU A 73 -25.72 -3.59 1.93
CA GLU A 73 -25.92 -2.15 1.79
C GLU A 73 -24.69 -1.53 1.13
N LYS A 74 -24.87 -0.91 -0.02
CA LYS A 74 -23.75 -0.36 -0.78
C LYS A 74 -22.99 0.74 -0.03
N GLY A 75 -23.70 1.66 0.63
CA GLY A 75 -23.06 2.78 1.31
C GLY A 75 -22.04 3.48 0.41
N TRP A 76 -20.84 3.78 0.93
CA TRP A 76 -19.74 4.41 0.18
C TRP A 76 -19.28 3.60 -1.04
N PHE A 77 -19.44 2.28 -1.02
CA PHE A 77 -19.05 1.41 -2.13
C PHE A 77 -19.80 1.76 -3.43
N GLY A 78 -21.05 2.25 -3.34
CA GLY A 78 -21.87 2.60 -4.51
C GLY A 78 -21.31 3.72 -5.39
N ILE A 79 -20.29 4.46 -4.94
CA ILE A 79 -19.68 5.54 -5.71
C ILE A 79 -18.81 4.99 -6.86
N PHE A 80 -17.94 4.04 -6.60
CA PHE A 80 -17.00 3.51 -7.60
C PHE A 80 -17.15 2.00 -7.86
N GLU A 81 -17.92 1.28 -7.04
CA GLU A 81 -18.19 -0.17 -7.14
C GLU A 81 -16.92 -1.02 -7.37
N ARG A 82 -15.83 -0.68 -6.67
CA ARG A 82 -14.55 -1.39 -6.78
C ARG A 82 -14.57 -2.70 -6.00
N GLU A 83 -14.94 -3.79 -6.66
CA GLU A 83 -15.09 -5.12 -6.06
C GLU A 83 -13.88 -5.58 -5.24
N SER A 84 -12.67 -5.32 -5.73
CA SER A 84 -11.42 -5.71 -5.07
C SER A 84 -11.23 -5.08 -3.68
N VAL A 85 -11.92 -3.98 -3.38
CA VAL A 85 -11.85 -3.30 -2.08
C VAL A 85 -12.69 -4.01 -1.03
N ILE A 86 -13.81 -4.60 -1.42
CA ILE A 86 -14.73 -5.30 -0.52
C ILE A 86 -14.40 -6.78 -0.43
N ALA A 87 -14.33 -7.46 -1.58
CA ALA A 87 -14.18 -8.92 -1.63
C ALA A 87 -12.74 -9.38 -1.36
N GLY A 88 -11.75 -8.51 -1.59
CA GLY A 88 -10.35 -8.90 -1.54
C GLY A 88 -9.99 -9.90 -2.66
N ARG A 89 -8.87 -10.64 -2.46
CA ARG A 89 -8.43 -11.66 -3.43
C ARG A 89 -9.07 -13.02 -3.21
N GLU A 90 -9.60 -13.28 -2.01
CA GLU A 90 -10.11 -14.58 -1.59
C GLU A 90 -11.62 -14.72 -1.80
N TYR A 91 -12.36 -13.62 -1.78
CA TYR A 91 -13.81 -13.61 -1.89
C TYR A 91 -14.23 -13.05 -3.26
N GLY A 92 -15.00 -13.84 -4.00
CA GLY A 92 -15.70 -13.34 -5.19
C GLY A 92 -17.03 -12.68 -4.80
N LEU A 93 -17.47 -11.68 -5.57
CA LEU A 93 -18.83 -11.12 -5.45
C LEU A 93 -19.85 -12.04 -6.13
N SER A 94 -19.88 -13.30 -5.74
CA SER A 94 -20.86 -14.27 -6.25
C SER A 94 -21.80 -14.66 -5.13
N PRO A 95 -23.11 -14.66 -5.34
CA PRO A 95 -24.05 -15.13 -4.33
C PRO A 95 -23.86 -16.62 -4.14
N ILE A 96 -23.61 -17.05 -2.92
CA ILE A 96 -23.78 -18.44 -2.52
C ILE A 96 -25.24 -18.58 -2.01
N PRO A 97 -25.97 -19.66 -2.39
CA PRO A 97 -27.28 -19.91 -1.82
C PRO A 97 -27.18 -20.11 -0.29
N GLN A 98 -28.27 -19.90 0.41
CA GLN A 98 -28.32 -20.26 1.81
C GLN A 98 -28.12 -21.77 1.94
N LEU A 99 -27.11 -22.16 2.73
CA LEU A 99 -26.75 -23.56 2.98
C LEU A 99 -26.81 -23.83 4.46
N GLU A 100 -27.25 -25.04 4.80
CA GLU A 100 -27.27 -25.53 6.19
C GLU A 100 -26.12 -26.51 6.45
N ASN A 101 -25.68 -26.59 7.70
CA ASN A 101 -24.64 -27.55 8.07
C ASN A 101 -25.13 -28.99 7.87
N GLY A 102 -24.35 -29.77 7.14
CA GLY A 102 -24.68 -31.15 6.79
C GLY A 102 -25.51 -31.31 5.53
N GLU A 103 -25.84 -30.22 4.85
CA GLU A 103 -26.49 -30.26 3.52
C GLU A 103 -25.61 -30.96 2.49
N THR A 104 -26.23 -31.73 1.59
CA THR A 104 -25.53 -32.42 0.50
C THR A 104 -25.84 -31.78 -0.84
N ALA A 105 -24.78 -31.54 -1.63
CA ALA A 105 -24.91 -31.01 -2.97
C ALA A 105 -24.34 -31.98 -4.01
N ALA A 106 -24.94 -32.03 -5.18
CA ALA A 106 -24.45 -32.83 -6.29
C ALA A 106 -23.32 -32.10 -7.01
N VAL A 107 -22.20 -32.78 -7.25
CA VAL A 107 -21.11 -32.25 -8.09
C VAL A 107 -21.50 -32.39 -9.53
N THR A 108 -21.76 -31.29 -10.24
CA THR A 108 -22.16 -31.25 -11.64
C THR A 108 -20.98 -31.17 -12.62
N GLY A 109 -19.81 -30.75 -12.14
CA GLY A 109 -18.60 -30.63 -12.94
C GLY A 109 -17.38 -30.36 -12.07
N CYS A 110 -16.22 -30.67 -12.63
CA CYS A 110 -14.92 -30.42 -11.99
C CYS A 110 -13.94 -29.94 -13.05
N SER A 111 -13.18 -28.90 -12.72
CA SER A 111 -12.07 -28.44 -13.55
C SER A 111 -10.83 -28.21 -12.70
N LEU A 112 -9.67 -28.60 -13.24
CA LEU A 112 -8.39 -28.35 -12.59
C LEU A 112 -7.73 -27.13 -13.25
N ILE A 113 -7.56 -26.07 -12.49
CA ILE A 113 -6.87 -24.87 -12.92
C ILE A 113 -5.47 -24.88 -12.32
N HIS A 114 -4.45 -25.05 -13.14
CA HIS A 114 -3.08 -24.86 -12.73
C HIS A 114 -2.77 -23.36 -12.71
N ARG A 115 -2.68 -22.78 -11.53
CA ARG A 115 -2.11 -21.43 -11.35
C ARG A 115 -0.63 -21.61 -11.02
N LYS A 116 0.24 -21.02 -11.84
CA LYS A 116 1.61 -20.76 -11.40
C LYS A 116 1.51 -19.69 -10.34
N ASP A 117 2.06 -19.94 -9.16
CA ASP A 117 2.33 -18.87 -8.23
C ASP A 117 3.18 -17.85 -8.98
N LEU A 118 2.58 -16.69 -9.25
CA LEU A 118 3.36 -15.61 -9.83
C LEU A 118 4.43 -15.27 -8.77
N PRO A 119 5.70 -15.20 -9.16
CA PRO A 119 6.71 -14.67 -8.27
C PRO A 119 6.20 -13.34 -7.74
N VAL A 120 6.58 -13.01 -6.50
CA VAL A 120 6.20 -11.74 -5.86
C VAL A 120 6.22 -10.66 -6.92
N SER A 121 5.06 -10.12 -7.25
CA SER A 121 4.94 -9.17 -8.34
C SER A 121 5.76 -7.93 -7.98
N ALA A 122 6.49 -7.39 -8.96
CA ALA A 122 7.12 -6.11 -8.79
C ALA A 122 6.07 -5.06 -8.40
N TYR A 123 6.47 -4.06 -7.62
CA TYR A 123 5.57 -3.00 -7.17
C TYR A 123 5.14 -2.09 -8.32
N THR A 124 3.90 -1.66 -8.31
CA THR A 124 3.47 -0.43 -8.98
C THR A 124 3.88 0.79 -8.13
N ASP A 125 3.81 2.00 -8.69
CA ASP A 125 4.10 3.24 -7.94
C ASP A 125 3.24 3.34 -6.67
N ALA A 126 1.94 3.10 -6.79
CA ALA A 126 1.01 3.17 -5.67
C ALA A 126 1.33 2.12 -4.57
N GLU A 127 1.63 0.88 -4.97
CA GLU A 127 2.01 -0.18 -4.03
C GLU A 127 3.33 0.12 -3.34
N LEU A 128 4.32 0.69 -4.06
CA LEU A 128 5.60 1.06 -3.47
C LEU A 128 5.45 2.23 -2.49
N ILE A 129 4.69 3.26 -2.84
CA ILE A 129 4.41 4.39 -1.95
C ILE A 129 3.65 3.92 -0.70
N THR A 130 2.67 3.02 -0.85
CA THR A 130 1.95 2.42 0.28
C THR A 130 2.89 1.60 1.17
N TYR A 131 3.80 0.82 0.57
CA TYR A 131 4.82 0.09 1.33
C TYR A 131 5.74 1.05 2.10
N MET A 132 6.21 2.12 1.46
CA MET A 132 7.04 3.14 2.12
C MET A 132 6.31 3.77 3.30
N ASP A 133 5.02 4.04 3.17
CA ASP A 133 4.17 4.57 4.25
C ASP A 133 4.11 3.61 5.44
N THR A 134 3.74 2.38 5.21
CA THR A 134 3.64 1.35 6.27
C THR A 134 4.99 1.02 6.91
N ALA A 135 6.08 1.15 6.17
CA ALA A 135 7.44 0.94 6.64
C ALA A 135 8.05 2.18 7.33
N GLY A 136 7.33 3.31 7.38
CA GLY A 136 7.84 4.57 7.96
C GLY A 136 9.02 5.15 7.18
N LEU A 137 9.02 5.01 5.86
CA LEU A 137 10.07 5.51 4.96
C LEU A 137 9.64 6.82 4.31
N GLY A 138 10.29 7.90 4.68
CA GLY A 138 10.00 9.25 4.21
C GLY A 138 8.63 9.76 4.66
N THR A 139 8.37 11.01 4.37
CA THR A 139 7.08 11.68 4.62
C THR A 139 6.18 11.61 3.38
N PRO A 140 4.87 11.88 3.48
CA PRO A 140 3.99 11.98 2.31
C PRO A 140 4.55 12.90 1.21
N ALA A 141 5.17 14.03 1.60
CA ALA A 141 5.76 15.00 0.67
C ALA A 141 7.02 14.49 -0.05
N THR A 142 7.78 13.58 0.57
CA THR A 142 9.11 13.18 0.05
C THR A 142 9.10 11.86 -0.71
N ARG A 143 8.13 10.96 -0.48
CA ARG A 143 8.13 9.60 -1.05
C ARG A 143 8.16 9.59 -2.58
N THR A 144 7.36 10.43 -3.22
CA THR A 144 7.35 10.53 -4.69
C THR A 144 8.70 11.02 -5.23
N GLY A 145 9.34 11.99 -4.57
CA GLY A 145 10.66 12.49 -4.92
C GLY A 145 11.76 11.44 -4.74
N ILE A 146 11.65 10.57 -3.72
CA ILE A 146 12.56 9.44 -3.53
C ILE A 146 12.45 8.47 -4.70
N LEU A 147 11.23 8.08 -5.08
CA LEU A 147 11.00 7.20 -6.22
C LEU A 147 11.55 7.80 -7.52
N GLN A 148 11.26 9.08 -7.78
CA GLN A 148 11.79 9.78 -8.95
C GLN A 148 13.32 9.77 -8.97
N THR A 149 13.96 10.01 -7.82
CA THR A 149 15.42 9.95 -7.68
C THR A 149 15.99 8.58 -8.05
N LEU A 150 15.32 7.47 -7.66
CA LEU A 150 15.74 6.11 -8.02
C LEU A 150 15.66 5.88 -9.53
N ILE A 151 14.63 6.42 -10.19
CA ILE A 151 14.43 6.34 -11.64
C ILE A 151 15.51 7.16 -12.36
N ASP A 152 15.71 8.41 -11.98
CA ASP A 152 16.68 9.34 -12.60
C ASP A 152 18.12 8.80 -12.50
N ARG A 153 18.46 8.20 -11.37
CA ARG A 153 19.76 7.54 -11.15
C ARG A 153 19.88 6.19 -11.85
N LYS A 154 18.80 5.72 -12.50
CA LYS A 154 18.72 4.44 -13.20
C LYS A 154 18.99 3.25 -12.28
N TYR A 155 18.58 3.31 -11.02
CA TYR A 155 18.61 2.17 -10.11
C TYR A 155 17.39 1.27 -10.32
N VAL A 156 16.26 1.86 -10.70
CA VAL A 156 15.04 1.18 -11.11
C VAL A 156 14.57 1.69 -12.46
N ARG A 157 13.69 0.95 -13.11
CA ARG A 157 13.03 1.34 -14.35
C ARG A 157 11.61 0.79 -14.39
N TYR A 158 10.77 1.36 -15.23
CA TYR A 158 9.46 0.80 -15.51
C TYR A 158 9.53 -0.40 -16.46
N SER A 159 8.67 -1.39 -16.22
CA SER A 159 8.32 -2.48 -17.10
C SER A 159 6.79 -2.59 -17.14
N GLY A 160 6.15 -1.97 -18.13
CA GLY A 160 4.72 -1.68 -18.07
C GLY A 160 4.40 -0.78 -16.89
N LYS A 161 3.46 -1.19 -16.04
CA LYS A 161 3.08 -0.47 -14.82
C LYS A 161 3.95 -0.79 -13.59
N TYR A 162 4.90 -1.70 -13.72
CA TYR A 162 5.70 -2.17 -12.59
C TYR A 162 7.08 -1.53 -12.56
N ILE A 163 7.59 -1.30 -11.36
CA ILE A 163 8.93 -0.83 -11.09
C ILE A 163 9.82 -2.06 -10.87
N ILE A 164 10.87 -2.16 -11.67
CA ILE A 164 11.83 -3.27 -11.55
C ILE A 164 13.27 -2.73 -11.39
N PRO A 165 14.12 -3.43 -10.63
CA PRO A 165 15.51 -3.02 -10.47
C PRO A 165 16.27 -3.17 -11.80
N THR A 166 17.24 -2.30 -12.01
CA THR A 166 18.22 -2.40 -13.08
C THR A 166 19.46 -3.18 -12.60
N ARG A 167 20.36 -3.56 -13.53
CA ARG A 167 21.67 -4.13 -13.16
C ARG A 167 22.44 -3.23 -12.20
N LYS A 168 22.42 -1.91 -12.46
CA LYS A 168 23.05 -0.90 -11.60
C LYS A 168 22.41 -0.87 -10.20
N GLY A 169 21.09 -0.93 -10.14
CA GLY A 169 20.36 -0.98 -8.86
C GLY A 169 20.68 -2.23 -8.05
N LEU A 170 20.71 -3.39 -8.71
CA LEU A 170 21.08 -4.64 -8.06
C LEU A 170 22.53 -4.62 -7.54
N TYR A 171 23.46 -4.07 -8.31
CA TYR A 171 24.86 -3.93 -7.88
C TYR A 171 24.97 -3.03 -6.63
N ILE A 172 24.29 -1.91 -6.60
CA ILE A 172 24.27 -1.04 -5.40
C ILE A 172 23.64 -1.77 -4.22
N TYR A 173 22.51 -2.44 -4.42
CA TYR A 173 21.85 -3.20 -3.37
C TYR A 173 22.78 -4.26 -2.78
N GLU A 174 23.43 -5.08 -3.60
CA GLU A 174 24.37 -6.10 -3.15
C GLU A 174 25.56 -5.52 -2.37
N THR A 175 26.01 -4.31 -2.76
CA THR A 175 27.10 -3.61 -2.08
C THR A 175 26.70 -3.17 -0.68
N VAL A 176 25.46 -2.64 -0.52
CA VAL A 176 25.04 -1.98 0.73
C VAL A 176 24.14 -2.84 1.62
N ARG A 177 23.53 -3.93 1.15
CA ARG A 177 22.48 -4.70 1.87
C ARG A 177 22.86 -5.15 3.28
N ASN A 178 24.18 -5.38 3.51
CA ASN A 178 24.69 -5.77 4.81
C ASN A 178 25.22 -4.59 5.65
N MET A 179 25.00 -3.36 5.19
CA MET A 179 25.39 -2.15 5.92
C MET A 179 24.20 -1.63 6.72
N LYS A 180 24.45 -1.02 7.87
CA LYS A 180 23.42 -0.42 8.72
C LYS A 180 22.52 0.60 7.97
N ILE A 181 23.12 1.35 7.03
CA ILE A 181 22.41 2.36 6.23
C ILE A 181 21.36 1.78 5.27
N ALA A 182 21.44 0.49 4.93
CA ALA A 182 20.49 -0.16 4.02
C ALA A 182 19.23 -0.66 4.73
N GLY A 183 19.22 -0.67 6.06
CA GLY A 183 18.09 -1.15 6.84
C GLY A 183 16.96 -0.12 6.92
N THR A 184 15.73 -0.54 6.60
CA THR A 184 14.53 0.31 6.72
C THR A 184 14.31 0.79 8.15
N ALA A 185 14.64 -0.04 9.15
CA ALA A 185 14.52 0.29 10.57
C ALA A 185 15.33 1.54 10.99
N LEU A 186 16.44 1.81 10.32
CA LEU A 186 17.23 3.01 10.60
C LEU A 186 16.47 4.27 10.17
N THR A 187 15.99 4.28 8.93
CA THR A 187 15.25 5.43 8.38
C THR A 187 13.96 5.67 9.15
N SER A 188 13.16 4.62 9.40
CA SER A 188 11.93 4.74 10.17
C SER A 188 12.19 5.18 11.63
N GLY A 189 13.30 4.73 12.23
CA GLY A 189 13.74 5.18 13.55
C GLY A 189 14.09 6.67 13.59
N TRP A 190 14.69 7.18 12.52
CA TRP A 190 15.00 8.63 12.42
C TRP A 190 13.75 9.46 12.20
N GLU A 191 12.85 9.04 11.32
CA GLU A 191 11.55 9.70 11.12
C GLU A 191 10.76 9.77 12.44
N ALA A 192 10.73 8.68 13.19
CA ALA A 192 10.10 8.66 14.51
C ALA A 192 10.77 9.62 15.52
N GLN A 193 12.11 9.78 15.48
CA GLN A 193 12.83 10.73 16.33
C GLN A 193 12.56 12.18 15.90
N LEU A 194 12.53 12.47 14.61
CA LEU A 194 12.16 13.78 14.06
C LEU A 194 10.75 14.18 14.50
N ALA A 195 9.79 13.27 14.41
CA ALA A 195 8.44 13.49 14.90
C ALA A 195 8.37 13.73 16.43
N ARG A 196 9.30 13.13 17.22
CA ARG A 196 9.42 13.44 18.65
C ARG A 196 10.01 14.82 18.90
N MET A 197 10.95 15.26 18.06
CA MET A 197 11.51 16.62 18.13
C MET A 197 10.44 17.66 17.84
N GLU A 198 9.65 17.47 16.80
CA GLU A 198 8.53 18.35 16.45
C GLU A 198 7.54 18.52 17.61
N ARG A 199 7.29 17.45 18.38
CA ARG A 199 6.45 17.47 19.59
C ARG A 199 7.17 17.94 20.85
N GLY A 200 8.40 18.42 20.75
CA GLY A 200 9.22 18.87 21.89
C GLY A 200 9.66 17.76 22.86
N LYS A 201 9.59 16.47 22.44
CA LYS A 201 9.93 15.30 23.27
C LYS A 201 11.36 14.80 23.06
N LEU A 202 12.14 15.44 22.21
CA LEU A 202 13.54 15.15 21.92
C LEU A 202 14.22 16.45 21.53
N THR A 203 15.44 16.68 22.00
CA THR A 203 16.21 17.86 21.62
C THR A 203 17.01 17.61 20.34
N GLN A 204 17.33 18.69 19.62
CA GLN A 204 18.20 18.61 18.44
C GLN A 204 19.58 18.03 18.79
N GLU A 205 20.12 18.37 19.95
CA GLU A 205 21.44 17.91 20.38
C GLU A 205 21.47 16.39 20.60
N GLU A 206 20.42 15.83 21.25
CA GLU A 206 20.28 14.39 21.45
C GLU A 206 20.16 13.64 20.10
N PHE A 207 19.35 14.17 19.18
CA PHE A 207 19.23 13.61 17.84
C PHE A 207 20.57 13.61 17.08
N MET A 208 21.26 14.76 17.07
CA MET A 208 22.54 14.92 16.37
C MET A 208 23.65 14.02 16.93
N LYS A 209 23.68 13.77 18.25
CA LYS A 209 24.60 12.78 18.84
C LYS A 209 24.40 11.39 18.24
N GLY A 210 23.15 10.98 18.04
CA GLY A 210 22.81 9.71 17.38
C GLY A 210 23.30 9.66 15.92
N VAL A 211 23.07 10.73 15.16
CA VAL A 211 23.50 10.87 13.76
C VAL A 211 25.02 10.79 13.63
N LEU A 212 25.75 11.55 14.45
CA LEU A 212 27.23 11.59 14.44
C LEU A 212 27.83 10.22 14.78
N LYS A 213 27.28 9.54 15.79
CA LYS A 213 27.71 8.18 16.14
C LYS A 213 27.53 7.21 14.97
N LEU A 214 26.35 7.22 14.34
CA LEU A 214 26.09 6.35 13.19
C LEU A 214 26.98 6.70 12.00
N SER A 215 27.21 7.98 11.72
CA SER A 215 28.11 8.42 10.64
C SER A 215 29.51 7.84 10.83
N GLY A 216 30.04 7.87 12.07
CA GLY A 216 31.31 7.23 12.38
C GLY A 216 31.31 5.73 12.11
N GLU A 217 30.30 5.01 12.61
CA GLU A 217 30.18 3.56 12.43
C GLU A 217 30.08 3.15 10.95
N VAL A 218 29.28 3.89 10.16
CA VAL A 218 29.14 3.63 8.71
C VAL A 218 30.43 3.93 7.96
N THR A 219 31.15 4.99 8.33
CA THR A 219 32.42 5.33 7.73
C THR A 219 33.45 4.22 7.97
N GLU A 220 33.55 3.73 9.20
CA GLU A 220 34.43 2.60 9.50
C GLU A 220 34.06 1.32 8.73
N ASP A 221 32.78 1.01 8.62
CA ASP A 221 32.30 -0.16 7.85
C ASP A 221 32.66 -0.06 6.36
N ILE A 222 32.60 1.14 5.78
CA ILE A 222 33.02 1.39 4.39
C ILE A 222 34.52 1.17 4.22
N PHE A 223 35.33 1.77 5.08
CA PHE A 223 36.78 1.60 5.02
C PHE A 223 37.22 0.14 5.13
N ARG A 224 36.68 -0.61 6.10
CA ARG A 224 36.95 -2.05 6.24
C ARG A 224 36.59 -2.88 4.99
N LYS A 225 35.59 -2.45 4.21
CA LYS A 225 35.22 -3.13 2.96
C LYS A 225 36.09 -2.75 1.77
N CYS A 226 36.63 -1.52 1.76
CA CYS A 226 37.54 -1.08 0.70
C CYS A 226 38.97 -1.65 0.84
N GLU A 227 39.34 -2.12 2.03
CA GLU A 227 40.64 -2.73 2.30
C GLU A 227 40.68 -4.26 1.99
N ARG A 228 39.56 -4.85 1.57
CA ARG A 228 39.43 -6.26 1.16
C ARG A 228 39.23 -6.37 -0.35
#